data_f27661c04d7498bfb941354cd7937aeb
#
_entry.id   f27661c04d7498bfb941354cd7937aeb
#
_cell.length_a   1.000
_cell.length_b   1.000
_cell.length_c   1.000
_cell.angle_alpha   90.00
_cell.angle_beta   90.00
_cell.angle_gamma   90.00
#
_symmetry.space_group_name_H-M   'P 1'
#
loop_
_entity.id
_entity.type
_entity.pdbx_description
1 polymer ?
#
loop_
_entity_poly.entity_id
_entity_poly.type
_entity_poly.pdbx_seq_one_letter_code
_entity_poly.pdbx_strand_id
1 'polypeptide(L)'
;MTGSFQTLRRLWISFLERLSRMNFGLAIVVAILTLTGFMTLFSAGYSYPWRVADQARNILIAFFVLILFANVHPRYLMKLAVPLYAFGVFLLLATLVIGTTIKGATRWLNIGITQIQPSELMKVALPMMLAWYFHSRQDQTSPKDFAIAFLIIGIPVALIMKQPDLGTAILVAAAGLSVVFFAGLPWKWILIMVGSGLASLPLI
;
A
#
# COMPACT_ATOMS: atom_id res chain seq x y z
N MET A 1 -4.12 -28.99 -32.96
CA MET A 1 -3.50 -27.64 -32.91
C MET A 1 -4.49 -26.48 -32.83
N THR A 2 -5.79 -26.67 -33.05
CA THR A 2 -6.83 -25.60 -33.07
C THR A 2 -7.29 -25.12 -31.70
N GLY A 3 -7.15 -25.93 -30.63
CA GLY A 3 -7.62 -25.58 -29.29
C GLY A 3 -6.79 -24.48 -28.58
N SER A 4 -5.48 -24.49 -28.75
CA SER A 4 -4.59 -23.50 -28.11
C SER A 4 -4.75 -22.08 -28.68
N PHE A 5 -5.02 -21.97 -29.98
CA PHE A 5 -5.26 -20.68 -30.66
C PHE A 5 -6.59 -20.05 -30.23
N GLN A 6 -7.63 -20.84 -30.05
CA GLN A 6 -8.92 -20.35 -29.54
C GLN A 6 -8.85 -19.90 -28.08
N THR A 7 -8.06 -20.61 -27.26
CA THR A 7 -7.84 -20.24 -25.85
C THR A 7 -7.06 -18.91 -25.75
N LEU A 8 -5.99 -18.76 -26.53
CA LEU A 8 -5.21 -17.52 -26.58
C LEU A 8 -6.06 -16.33 -27.07
N ARG A 9 -6.89 -16.54 -28.10
CA ARG A 9 -7.80 -15.51 -28.60
C ARG A 9 -8.83 -15.09 -27.57
N ARG A 10 -9.41 -16.03 -26.81
CA ARG A 10 -10.35 -15.73 -25.72
C ARG A 10 -9.68 -14.94 -24.59
N LEU A 11 -8.48 -15.33 -24.21
CA LEU A 11 -7.68 -14.60 -23.20
C LEU A 11 -7.37 -13.18 -23.67
N TRP A 12 -7.01 -13.01 -24.93
CA TRP A 12 -6.71 -11.70 -25.52
C TRP A 12 -7.94 -10.81 -25.59
N ILE A 13 -9.10 -11.33 -26.02
CA ILE A 13 -10.36 -10.59 -26.03
C ILE A 13 -10.78 -10.18 -24.62
N SER A 14 -10.72 -11.10 -23.65
CA SER A 14 -11.05 -10.79 -22.26
C SER A 14 -10.09 -9.76 -21.64
N PHE A 15 -8.83 -9.75 -22.04
CA PHE A 15 -7.85 -8.75 -21.63
C PHE A 15 -8.18 -7.36 -22.20
N LEU A 16 -8.52 -7.29 -23.49
CA LEU A 16 -8.92 -6.04 -24.14
C LEU A 16 -10.23 -5.47 -23.57
N GLU A 17 -11.22 -6.32 -23.27
CA GLU A 17 -12.46 -5.91 -22.61
C GLU A 17 -12.23 -5.37 -21.19
N ARG A 18 -11.24 -5.90 -20.46
CA ARG A 18 -10.86 -5.38 -19.14
C ARG A 18 -10.10 -4.07 -19.23
N LEU A 19 -9.22 -3.91 -20.20
CA LEU A 19 -8.56 -2.64 -20.50
C LEU A 19 -9.57 -1.54 -20.85
N SER A 20 -10.63 -1.87 -21.61
CA SER A 20 -11.67 -0.89 -21.96
C SER A 20 -12.51 -0.41 -20.77
N ARG A 21 -12.51 -1.16 -19.66
CA ARG A 21 -13.17 -0.76 -18.39
C ARG A 21 -12.29 0.10 -17.48
N MET A 22 -11.03 0.31 -17.84
CA MET A 22 -10.15 1.19 -17.06
C MET A 22 -10.62 2.65 -17.19
N ASN A 23 -10.56 3.38 -16.09
CA ASN A 23 -10.81 4.81 -16.11
C ASN A 23 -9.64 5.51 -16.83
N PHE A 24 -9.85 5.85 -18.10
CA PHE A 24 -8.83 6.50 -18.94
C PHE A 24 -8.34 7.82 -18.35
N GLY A 25 -9.21 8.58 -17.66
CA GLY A 25 -8.81 9.82 -16.98
C GLY A 25 -7.75 9.54 -15.90
N LEU A 26 -7.98 8.53 -15.06
CA LEU A 26 -7.02 8.11 -14.05
C LEU A 26 -5.71 7.59 -14.68
N ALA A 27 -5.82 6.80 -15.73
CA ALA A 27 -4.64 6.27 -16.43
C ALA A 27 -3.78 7.39 -17.03
N ILE A 28 -4.39 8.41 -17.62
CA ILE A 28 -3.70 9.59 -18.15
C ILE A 28 -2.99 10.36 -17.03
N VAL A 29 -3.66 10.60 -15.89
CA VAL A 29 -3.05 11.30 -14.75
C VAL A 29 -1.83 10.52 -14.23
N VAL A 30 -1.94 9.19 -14.07
CA VAL A 30 -0.83 8.34 -13.64
C VAL A 30 0.32 8.39 -14.65
N ALA A 31 0.02 8.35 -15.95
CA ALA A 31 1.03 8.45 -17.01
C ALA A 31 1.75 9.80 -16.97
N ILE A 32 1.02 10.91 -16.85
CA ILE A 32 1.61 12.25 -16.76
C ILE A 32 2.51 12.37 -15.53
N LEU A 33 2.05 11.94 -14.35
CA LEU A 33 2.85 11.96 -13.12
C LEU A 33 4.10 11.10 -13.24
N THR A 34 4.00 9.92 -13.86
CA THR A 34 5.14 9.03 -14.08
C THR A 34 6.16 9.65 -15.04
N LEU A 35 5.69 10.24 -16.14
CA LEU A 35 6.55 10.89 -17.14
C LEU A 35 7.24 12.13 -16.55
N THR A 36 6.51 12.99 -15.84
CA THR A 36 7.10 14.17 -15.18
C THR A 36 8.14 13.77 -14.13
N GLY A 37 7.84 12.75 -13.30
CA GLY A 37 8.80 12.21 -12.34
C GLY A 37 10.05 11.61 -13.01
N PHE A 38 9.87 10.91 -14.11
CA PHE A 38 10.98 10.34 -14.89
C PHE A 38 11.85 11.42 -15.54
N MET A 39 11.23 12.45 -16.14
CA MET A 39 11.95 13.60 -16.71
C MET A 39 12.75 14.37 -15.65
N THR A 40 12.16 14.58 -14.47
CA THR A 40 12.84 15.22 -13.35
C THR A 40 14.05 14.41 -12.90
N LEU A 41 13.90 13.09 -12.79
CA LEU A 41 15.00 12.21 -12.44
C LEU A 41 16.08 12.19 -13.53
N PHE A 42 15.70 12.18 -14.80
CA PHE A 42 16.63 12.25 -15.92
C PHE A 42 17.49 13.52 -15.87
N SER A 43 16.86 14.67 -15.61
CA SER A 43 17.55 15.95 -15.47
C SER A 43 18.48 15.99 -14.25
N ALA A 44 18.00 15.53 -13.08
CA ALA A 44 18.79 15.51 -11.86
C ALA A 44 19.85 14.40 -11.82
N GLY A 45 19.62 13.32 -12.56
CA GLY A 45 20.46 12.11 -12.58
C GLY A 45 21.54 12.10 -13.65
N TYR A 46 21.81 13.23 -14.33
CA TYR A 46 22.78 13.31 -15.42
C TYR A 46 24.17 12.73 -15.06
N SER A 47 24.62 12.95 -13.82
CA SER A 47 25.88 12.40 -13.31
C SER A 47 25.80 10.91 -12.90
N TYR A 48 24.62 10.29 -12.93
CA TYR A 48 24.37 8.93 -12.46
C TYR A 48 23.44 8.15 -13.40
N PRO A 49 23.90 7.79 -14.63
CA PRO A 49 23.05 7.17 -15.66
C PRO A 49 22.36 5.87 -15.22
N TRP A 50 23.03 5.09 -14.34
CA TRP A 50 22.44 3.84 -13.82
C TRP A 50 21.17 4.05 -13.02
N ARG A 51 21.00 5.19 -12.32
CA ARG A 51 19.77 5.51 -11.59
C ARG A 51 18.58 5.69 -12.52
N VAL A 52 18.82 6.27 -13.68
CA VAL A 52 17.79 6.46 -14.71
C VAL A 52 17.36 5.12 -15.27
N ALA A 53 18.30 4.22 -15.58
CA ALA A 53 18.02 2.87 -16.04
C ALA A 53 17.28 2.03 -15.00
N ASP A 54 17.70 2.10 -13.74
CA ASP A 54 17.01 1.43 -12.63
C ASP A 54 15.58 1.92 -12.45
N GLN A 55 15.35 3.24 -12.55
CA GLN A 55 14.01 3.81 -12.47
C GLN A 55 13.13 3.40 -13.64
N ALA A 56 13.67 3.38 -14.86
CA ALA A 56 12.94 2.89 -16.03
C ALA A 56 12.49 1.44 -15.85
N ARG A 57 13.40 0.57 -15.38
CA ARG A 57 13.08 -0.83 -15.04
C ARG A 57 11.99 -0.92 -13.97
N ASN A 58 12.10 -0.13 -12.89
CA ASN A 58 11.12 -0.14 -11.81
C ASN A 58 9.75 0.33 -12.28
N ILE A 59 9.68 1.33 -13.16
CA ILE A 59 8.44 1.80 -13.79
C ILE A 59 7.80 0.67 -14.62
N LEU A 60 8.58 -0.05 -15.43
CA LEU A 60 8.08 -1.17 -16.20
C LEU A 60 7.51 -2.29 -15.32
N ILE A 61 8.23 -2.63 -14.25
CA ILE A 61 7.77 -3.61 -13.25
C ILE A 61 6.48 -3.12 -12.58
N ALA A 62 6.41 -1.85 -12.19
CA ALA A 62 5.24 -1.26 -11.56
C ALA A 62 4.01 -1.30 -12.49
N PHE A 63 4.16 -0.98 -13.77
CA PHE A 63 3.08 -1.12 -14.75
C PHE A 63 2.64 -2.56 -14.95
N PHE A 64 3.57 -3.49 -15.00
CA PHE A 64 3.24 -4.93 -15.09
C PHE A 64 2.42 -5.38 -13.87
N VAL A 65 2.88 -5.02 -12.67
CA VAL A 65 2.18 -5.32 -11.41
C VAL A 65 0.80 -4.66 -11.37
N LEU A 66 0.68 -3.39 -11.81
CA LEU A 66 -0.58 -2.68 -11.89
C LEU A 66 -1.58 -3.41 -12.78
N ILE A 67 -1.18 -3.81 -13.99
CA ILE A 67 -2.02 -4.56 -14.92
C ILE A 67 -2.42 -5.92 -14.31
N LEU A 68 -1.48 -6.61 -13.67
CA LEU A 68 -1.76 -7.88 -13.01
C LEU A 68 -2.86 -7.71 -11.95
N PHE A 69 -2.69 -6.76 -11.02
CA PHE A 69 -3.65 -6.54 -9.94
C PHE A 69 -4.97 -5.94 -10.41
N ALA A 70 -4.97 -5.10 -11.45
CA ALA A 70 -6.20 -4.59 -12.06
C ALA A 70 -7.10 -5.72 -12.62
N ASN A 71 -6.51 -6.87 -12.93
CA ASN A 71 -7.23 -8.05 -13.43
C ASN A 71 -7.61 -9.05 -12.33
N VAL A 72 -7.15 -8.87 -11.08
CA VAL A 72 -7.51 -9.73 -9.96
C VAL A 72 -8.91 -9.40 -9.47
N HIS A 73 -9.76 -10.43 -9.35
CA HIS A 73 -11.11 -10.23 -8.84
C HIS A 73 -11.07 -9.84 -7.34
N PRO A 74 -11.84 -8.84 -6.87
CA PRO A 74 -11.82 -8.36 -5.48
C PRO A 74 -11.95 -9.44 -4.42
N ARG A 75 -12.68 -10.53 -4.70
CA ARG A 75 -12.81 -11.67 -3.78
C ARG A 75 -11.48 -12.35 -3.43
N TYR A 76 -10.52 -12.39 -4.37
CA TYR A 76 -9.18 -12.93 -4.10
C TYR A 76 -8.35 -11.95 -3.26
N LEU A 77 -8.49 -10.65 -3.50
CA LEU A 77 -7.86 -9.63 -2.68
C LEU A 77 -8.36 -9.69 -1.23
N MET A 78 -9.66 -9.89 -1.03
CA MET A 78 -10.22 -10.07 0.31
C MET A 78 -9.65 -11.29 1.04
N LYS A 79 -9.44 -12.42 0.34
CA LYS A 79 -8.81 -13.61 0.93
C LYS A 79 -7.36 -13.38 1.33
N LEU A 80 -6.66 -12.48 0.63
CA LEU A 80 -5.27 -12.11 0.91
C LEU A 80 -5.14 -11.06 2.01
N ALA A 81 -6.21 -10.38 2.42
CA ALA A 81 -6.15 -9.27 3.36
C ALA A 81 -5.52 -9.66 4.70
N VAL A 82 -6.03 -10.73 5.33
CA VAL A 82 -5.53 -11.20 6.63
C VAL A 82 -4.09 -11.70 6.55
N PRO A 83 -3.73 -12.64 5.65
CA PRO A 83 -2.35 -13.13 5.55
C PRO A 83 -1.36 -12.02 5.14
N LEU A 84 -1.76 -11.09 4.28
CA LEU A 84 -0.89 -9.98 3.87
C LEU A 84 -0.61 -9.02 5.03
N TYR A 85 -1.64 -8.70 5.82
CA TYR A 85 -1.49 -7.88 7.02
C TYR A 85 -0.60 -8.57 8.07
N ALA A 86 -0.85 -9.85 8.37
CA ALA A 86 -0.06 -10.61 9.32
C ALA A 86 1.42 -10.71 8.87
N PHE A 87 1.64 -10.95 7.58
CA PHE A 87 2.98 -10.96 6.99
C PHE A 87 3.65 -9.59 7.08
N GLY A 88 2.93 -8.50 6.80
CA GLY A 88 3.45 -7.14 6.93
C GLY A 88 3.86 -6.80 8.37
N VAL A 89 3.02 -7.15 9.36
CA VAL A 89 3.35 -6.98 10.79
C VAL A 89 4.57 -7.82 11.17
N PHE A 90 4.65 -9.06 10.71
CA PHE A 90 5.82 -9.92 10.92
C PHE A 90 7.10 -9.27 10.35
N LEU A 91 7.06 -8.74 9.14
CA LEU A 91 8.20 -8.05 8.53
C LEU A 91 8.58 -6.77 9.30
N LEU A 92 7.60 -6.01 9.81
CA LEU A 92 7.88 -4.84 10.66
C LEU A 92 8.60 -5.25 11.95
N LEU A 93 8.19 -6.34 12.59
CA LEU A 93 8.87 -6.90 13.76
C LEU A 93 10.28 -7.38 13.40
N ALA A 94 10.43 -8.09 12.30
CA ALA A 94 11.74 -8.53 11.81
C ALA A 94 12.67 -7.34 11.56
N THR A 95 12.15 -6.22 11.02
CA THR A 95 12.95 -5.01 10.79
C THR A 95 13.49 -4.42 12.10
N LEU A 96 12.75 -4.50 13.19
CA LEU A 96 13.25 -4.02 14.50
C LEU A 96 14.42 -4.86 15.05
N VAL A 97 14.50 -6.14 14.64
CA VAL A 97 15.54 -7.07 15.16
C VAL A 97 16.74 -7.15 14.22
N ILE A 98 16.51 -7.29 12.92
CA ILE A 98 17.54 -7.56 11.90
C ILE A 98 17.60 -6.50 10.80
N GLY A 99 16.91 -5.37 10.96
CA GLY A 99 16.86 -4.30 9.97
C GLY A 99 18.21 -3.60 9.81
N THR A 100 18.43 -3.08 8.60
CA THR A 100 19.60 -2.25 8.29
C THR A 100 19.30 -0.79 8.59
N THR A 101 20.23 -0.15 9.30
CA THR A 101 20.12 1.28 9.63
C THR A 101 20.70 2.12 8.49
N ILE A 102 19.87 2.96 7.88
CA ILE A 102 20.26 3.90 6.84
C ILE A 102 19.89 5.31 7.30
N LYS A 103 20.87 6.22 7.35
CA LYS A 103 20.69 7.61 7.81
C LYS A 103 20.03 7.72 9.18
N GLY A 104 20.41 6.85 10.12
CA GLY A 104 19.92 6.88 11.50
C GLY A 104 18.56 6.21 11.75
N ALA A 105 17.94 5.60 10.74
CA ALA A 105 16.68 4.90 10.89
C ALA A 105 16.76 3.46 10.38
N THR A 106 16.24 2.52 11.16
CA THR A 106 16.23 1.08 10.84
C THR A 106 14.90 0.72 10.18
N ARG A 107 14.83 0.87 8.85
CA ARG A 107 13.58 0.76 8.07
C ARG A 107 13.63 -0.30 6.99
N TRP A 108 14.80 -0.85 6.71
CA TRP A 108 15.04 -1.69 5.56
C TRP A 108 15.42 -3.10 5.96
N LEU A 109 14.86 -4.08 5.27
CA LEU A 109 15.30 -5.48 5.34
C LEU A 109 16.09 -5.81 4.08
N ASN A 110 17.32 -6.30 4.28
CA ASN A 110 18.12 -6.81 3.20
C ASN A 110 17.78 -8.30 2.98
N ILE A 111 17.25 -8.62 1.81
CA ILE A 111 16.94 -10.01 1.42
C ILE A 111 17.97 -10.59 0.45
N GLY A 112 19.16 -10.01 0.42
CA GLY A 112 20.30 -10.46 -0.40
C GLY A 112 20.33 -9.83 -1.79
N ILE A 113 19.24 -9.89 -2.53
CA ILE A 113 19.15 -9.37 -3.92
C ILE A 113 18.68 -7.90 -3.94
N THR A 114 17.85 -7.52 -2.97
CA THR A 114 17.27 -6.18 -2.87
C THR A 114 16.96 -5.83 -1.42
N GLN A 115 16.74 -4.54 -1.18
CA GLN A 115 16.25 -4.05 0.11
C GLN A 115 14.75 -3.77 -0.01
N ILE A 116 13.98 -4.27 0.93
CA ILE A 116 12.55 -4.00 1.03
C ILE A 116 12.25 -3.17 2.28
N GLN A 117 11.28 -2.30 2.18
CA GLN A 117 10.75 -1.53 3.30
C GLN A 117 9.37 -2.08 3.66
N PRO A 118 9.23 -2.79 4.79
CA PRO A 118 7.96 -3.42 5.15
C PRO A 118 6.80 -2.44 5.35
N SER A 119 7.08 -1.21 5.76
CA SER A 119 6.05 -0.17 5.89
C SER A 119 5.41 0.21 4.55
N GLU A 120 6.09 0.02 3.40
CA GLU A 120 5.49 0.21 2.09
C GLU A 120 4.38 -0.83 1.82
N LEU A 121 4.62 -2.09 2.24
CA LEU A 121 3.61 -3.14 2.16
C LEU A 121 2.39 -2.80 3.04
N MET A 122 2.61 -2.24 4.23
CA MET A 122 1.53 -1.89 5.16
C MET A 122 0.60 -0.81 4.64
N LYS A 123 1.05 0.10 3.77
CA LYS A 123 0.16 1.08 3.13
C LYS A 123 -0.96 0.44 2.31
N VAL A 124 -0.73 -0.77 1.81
CA VAL A 124 -1.74 -1.54 1.06
C VAL A 124 -2.42 -2.57 1.97
N ALA A 125 -1.64 -3.29 2.78
CA ALA A 125 -2.13 -4.39 3.60
C ALA A 125 -3.12 -3.94 4.69
N LEU A 126 -2.86 -2.79 5.32
CA LEU A 126 -3.73 -2.27 6.38
C LEU A 126 -5.13 -1.85 5.87
N PRO A 127 -5.27 -1.03 4.80
CA PRO A 127 -6.58 -0.74 4.23
C PRO A 127 -7.33 -1.99 3.78
N MET A 128 -6.65 -2.96 3.18
CA MET A 128 -7.24 -4.23 2.76
C MET A 128 -7.76 -5.03 3.97
N MET A 129 -6.99 -5.11 5.05
CA MET A 129 -7.38 -5.79 6.28
C MET A 129 -8.62 -5.16 6.92
N LEU A 130 -8.66 -3.84 7.01
CA LEU A 130 -9.82 -3.10 7.54
C LEU A 130 -11.05 -3.25 6.65
N ALA A 131 -10.89 -3.15 5.33
CA ALA A 131 -11.98 -3.36 4.39
C ALA A 131 -12.56 -4.78 4.50
N TRP A 132 -11.71 -5.81 4.62
CA TRP A 132 -12.13 -7.17 4.88
C TRP A 132 -12.85 -7.30 6.23
N TYR A 133 -12.32 -6.67 7.28
CA TYR A 133 -12.89 -6.73 8.62
C TYR A 133 -14.30 -6.15 8.66
N PHE A 134 -14.52 -4.96 8.11
CA PHE A 134 -15.84 -4.33 8.07
C PHE A 134 -16.79 -5.01 7.08
N HIS A 135 -16.28 -5.50 5.93
CA HIS A 135 -17.10 -6.28 5.00
C HIS A 135 -17.68 -7.54 5.64
N SER A 136 -16.93 -8.22 6.49
CA SER A 136 -17.41 -9.41 7.19
C SER A 136 -18.46 -9.12 8.27
N ARG A 137 -18.76 -7.83 8.57
CA ARG A 137 -19.64 -7.36 9.63
C ARG A 137 -20.70 -6.36 9.16
N GLN A 138 -20.98 -6.31 7.85
CA GLN A 138 -21.85 -5.30 7.22
C GLN A 138 -23.20 -5.07 7.91
N ASP A 139 -23.80 -6.10 8.51
CA ASP A 139 -25.13 -6.02 9.09
C ASP A 139 -25.14 -5.70 10.61
N GLN A 140 -24.00 -5.66 11.28
CA GLN A 140 -23.91 -5.56 12.74
C GLN A 140 -22.68 -4.77 13.24
N THR A 141 -22.29 -3.71 12.56
CA THR A 141 -21.16 -2.87 13.03
C THR A 141 -21.48 -2.23 14.39
N SER A 142 -20.72 -2.57 15.40
CA SER A 142 -20.87 -2.12 16.78
C SER A 142 -19.72 -1.19 17.19
N PRO A 143 -19.83 -0.41 18.26
CA PRO A 143 -18.71 0.38 18.80
C PRO A 143 -17.46 -0.44 19.10
N LYS A 144 -17.61 -1.73 19.44
CA LYS A 144 -16.48 -2.65 19.67
C LYS A 144 -15.69 -2.93 18.40
N ASP A 145 -16.34 -2.92 17.23
CA ASP A 145 -15.69 -3.15 15.94
C ASP A 145 -14.75 -1.98 15.59
N PHE A 146 -15.14 -0.77 15.93
CA PHE A 146 -14.27 0.39 15.78
C PHE A 146 -13.06 0.31 16.71
N ALA A 147 -13.24 -0.15 17.97
CA ALA A 147 -12.10 -0.35 18.89
C ALA A 147 -11.11 -1.39 18.35
N ILE A 148 -11.60 -2.49 17.77
CA ILE A 148 -10.77 -3.50 17.12
C ILE A 148 -10.08 -2.91 15.88
N ALA A 149 -10.77 -2.13 15.08
CA ALA A 149 -10.18 -1.46 13.92
C ALA A 149 -9.03 -0.50 14.33
N PHE A 150 -9.20 0.23 15.43
CA PHE A 150 -8.14 1.07 15.98
C PHE A 150 -6.94 0.25 16.48
N LEU A 151 -7.16 -0.93 17.05
CA LEU A 151 -6.09 -1.84 17.41
C LEU A 151 -5.34 -2.35 16.16
N ILE A 152 -6.08 -2.72 15.10
CA ILE A 152 -5.52 -3.14 13.81
C ILE A 152 -4.66 -2.01 13.20
N ILE A 153 -5.05 -0.74 13.32
CA ILE A 153 -4.25 0.41 12.88
C ILE A 153 -3.05 0.64 13.82
N GLY A 154 -3.29 0.59 15.13
CA GLY A 154 -2.30 0.94 16.15
C GLY A 154 -1.06 0.06 16.15
N ILE A 155 -1.23 -1.25 15.92
CA ILE A 155 -0.11 -2.20 15.90
C ILE A 155 0.97 -1.82 14.88
N PRO A 156 0.68 -1.73 13.56
CA PRO A 156 1.70 -1.36 12.58
C PRO A 156 2.20 0.07 12.75
N VAL A 157 1.33 1.02 13.11
CA VAL A 157 1.73 2.41 13.34
C VAL A 157 2.75 2.51 14.48
N ALA A 158 2.51 1.85 15.62
CA ALA A 158 3.44 1.84 16.74
C ALA A 158 4.78 1.19 16.37
N LEU A 159 4.77 0.11 15.57
CA LEU A 159 5.99 -0.54 15.11
C LEU A 159 6.79 0.36 14.15
N ILE A 160 6.12 1.08 13.25
CA ILE A 160 6.76 2.03 12.32
C ILE A 160 7.33 3.23 13.10
N MET A 161 6.63 3.74 14.11
CA MET A 161 7.13 4.81 14.97
C MET A 161 8.40 4.40 15.71
N LYS A 162 8.52 3.14 16.15
CA LYS A 162 9.75 2.59 16.74
C LYS A 162 10.93 2.52 15.76
N GLN A 163 10.68 2.57 14.44
CA GLN A 163 11.69 2.60 13.39
C GLN A 163 12.13 4.04 13.01
N PRO A 164 11.95 5.05 13.84
CA PRO A 164 11.87 6.51 13.66
C PRO A 164 11.39 6.95 12.25
N ASP A 165 10.20 6.49 11.85
CA ASP A 165 9.57 6.83 10.56
C ASP A 165 8.19 7.45 10.75
N LEU A 166 8.17 8.66 11.31
CA LEU A 166 6.93 9.39 11.59
C LEU A 166 6.11 9.65 10.31
N GLY A 167 6.78 9.99 9.20
CA GLY A 167 6.09 10.27 7.94
C GLY A 167 5.29 9.08 7.44
N THR A 168 5.90 7.90 7.41
CA THR A 168 5.21 6.67 7.00
C THR A 168 4.16 6.23 8.02
N ALA A 169 4.42 6.41 9.33
CA ALA A 169 3.44 6.11 10.37
C ALA A 169 2.15 6.92 10.18
N ILE A 170 2.27 8.23 9.90
CA ILE A 170 1.13 9.12 9.62
C ILE A 170 0.38 8.68 8.35
N LEU A 171 1.09 8.33 7.28
CA LEU A 171 0.46 7.89 6.02
C LEU A 171 -0.31 6.58 6.22
N VAL A 172 0.27 5.61 6.92
CA VAL A 172 -0.38 4.32 7.23
C VAL A 172 -1.60 4.54 8.13
N ALA A 173 -1.47 5.38 9.17
CA ALA A 173 -2.59 5.74 10.04
C ALA A 173 -3.72 6.42 9.25
N ALA A 174 -3.40 7.40 8.41
CA ALA A 174 -4.38 8.11 7.60
C ALA A 174 -5.11 7.19 6.62
N ALA A 175 -4.39 6.27 5.96
CA ALA A 175 -4.98 5.27 5.08
C ALA A 175 -5.95 4.34 5.85
N GLY A 176 -5.58 3.89 7.05
CA GLY A 176 -6.45 3.08 7.90
C GLY A 176 -7.68 3.86 8.38
N LEU A 177 -7.49 5.08 8.88
CA LEU A 177 -8.57 5.96 9.35
C LEU A 177 -9.56 6.30 8.24
N SER A 178 -9.10 6.46 7.00
CA SER A 178 -9.99 6.66 5.84
C SER A 178 -10.97 5.49 5.68
N VAL A 179 -10.50 4.25 5.79
CA VAL A 179 -11.37 3.07 5.70
C VAL A 179 -12.37 3.04 6.87
N VAL A 180 -11.92 3.32 8.09
CA VAL A 180 -12.77 3.36 9.28
C VAL A 180 -13.84 4.46 9.18
N PHE A 181 -13.48 5.61 8.60
CA PHE A 181 -14.41 6.68 8.31
C PHE A 181 -15.52 6.23 7.34
N PHE A 182 -15.14 5.63 6.21
CA PHE A 182 -16.10 5.12 5.22
C PHE A 182 -16.91 3.93 5.74
N ALA A 183 -16.43 3.22 6.76
CA ALA A 183 -17.19 2.19 7.46
C ALA A 183 -18.27 2.75 8.41
N GLY A 184 -18.37 4.09 8.54
CA GLY A 184 -19.44 4.75 9.28
C GLY A 184 -19.01 5.38 10.61
N LEU A 185 -17.71 5.53 10.88
CA LEU A 185 -17.27 6.26 12.08
C LEU A 185 -17.62 7.75 11.95
N PRO A 186 -18.31 8.35 12.93
CA PRO A 186 -18.62 9.78 12.92
C PRO A 186 -17.35 10.63 12.88
N TRP A 187 -17.33 11.65 12.01
CA TRP A 187 -16.22 12.57 11.80
C TRP A 187 -15.65 13.18 13.08
N LYS A 188 -16.51 13.44 14.06
CA LYS A 188 -16.14 13.98 15.38
C LYS A 188 -15.07 13.13 16.09
N TRP A 189 -15.14 11.81 15.97
CA TRP A 189 -14.17 10.91 16.61
C TRP A 189 -12.80 10.97 15.93
N ILE A 190 -12.77 11.10 14.61
CA ILE A 190 -11.54 11.29 13.84
C ILE A 190 -10.86 12.59 14.24
N LEU A 191 -11.64 13.69 14.33
CA LEU A 191 -11.11 14.98 14.77
C LEU A 191 -10.54 14.95 16.19
N ILE A 192 -11.22 14.28 17.12
CA ILE A 192 -10.72 14.11 18.50
C ILE A 192 -9.39 13.34 18.50
N MET A 193 -9.29 12.26 17.75
CA MET A 193 -8.06 11.46 17.66
C MET A 193 -6.91 12.22 17.02
N VAL A 194 -7.13 12.90 15.91
CA VAL A 194 -6.11 13.71 15.25
C VAL A 194 -5.69 14.88 16.15
N GLY A 195 -6.64 15.56 16.78
CA GLY A 195 -6.36 16.64 17.71
C GLY A 195 -5.57 16.20 18.94
N SER A 196 -5.91 15.05 19.54
CA SER A 196 -5.16 14.49 20.67
C SER A 196 -3.75 14.05 20.27
N GLY A 197 -3.59 13.48 19.07
CA GLY A 197 -2.29 13.12 18.52
C GLY A 197 -1.39 14.32 18.29
N LEU A 198 -1.93 15.40 17.73
CA LEU A 198 -1.20 16.66 17.51
C LEU A 198 -0.83 17.33 18.84
N ALA A 199 -1.72 17.30 19.85
CA ALA A 199 -1.46 17.85 21.16
C ALA A 199 -0.37 17.09 21.94
N SER A 200 -0.13 15.82 21.62
CA SER A 200 0.93 15.02 22.26
C SER A 200 2.32 15.21 21.64
N LEU A 201 2.42 15.80 20.44
CA LEU A 201 3.71 16.02 19.75
C LEU A 201 4.73 16.86 20.54
N PRO A 202 4.35 17.95 21.27
CA PRO A 202 5.32 18.70 22.09
C PRO A 202 5.78 17.98 23.35
N LEU A 203 5.22 16.80 23.66
CA LEU A 203 5.59 15.98 24.84
C LEU A 203 6.55 14.82 24.49
N ILE A 204 6.86 14.64 23.20
CA ILE A 204 7.78 13.62 22.67
C ILE A 204 9.07 14.29 22.18
#